data_8965235f26fb82fb24dc006659001a6d
#
_entry.id   8965235f26fb82fb24dc006659001a6d
#
_cell.length_a   1.000
_cell.length_b   1.000
_cell.length_c   1.000
_cell.angle_alpha   90.00
_cell.angle_beta   90.00
_cell.angle_gamma   90.00
#
_symmetry.space_group_name_H-M   'P 1'
#
loop_
_entity.id
_entity.type
_entity.pdbx_description
1 polymer ?
#
loop_
_entity_poly.entity_id
_entity_poly.type
_entity_poly.pdbx_seq_one_letter_code
_entity_poly.pdbx_strand_id
1 'polypeptide(L)'
;YPKAKKEDLGFYNDKENDLLIGMVPDFPEYGYFGYCKKPILTLHNVLAILKGDFPLHCGCNRYVVGFDKNTNEPFISEIFIKADDMGKAEFYKGNDNTVRLKFFGTEIGAFACLDGFSEQAKMQLIGREIGYNASAGTNARQIVPVAEENEVSTGSDLDLLLYINNYDLKKPGETMVDTTMPVKDAMKHFHDGRRCAAGSTQTGRGGTEISYWA
;
A
#
# COMPACT_ATOMS: atom_id res chain seq x y z
N TYR A 1 36.10 -12.12 5.77
CA TYR A 1 35.17 -11.00 5.82
C TYR A 1 34.79 -10.80 7.29
N PRO A 2 34.72 -9.53 7.80
CA PRO A 2 34.18 -9.28 9.12
C PRO A 2 32.72 -9.78 9.17
N LYS A 3 32.32 -10.36 10.31
CA LYS A 3 30.92 -10.77 10.48
C LYS A 3 30.02 -9.52 10.45
N ALA A 4 28.99 -9.56 9.63
CA ALA A 4 27.97 -8.51 9.60
C ALA A 4 27.37 -8.30 11.00
N LYS A 5 27.10 -7.05 11.33
CA LYS A 5 26.39 -6.66 12.56
C LYS A 5 24.97 -6.26 12.22
N LYS A 6 24.09 -6.24 13.21
CA LYS A 6 22.68 -5.81 13.02
C LYS A 6 22.56 -4.34 12.55
N GLU A 7 23.55 -3.54 12.84
CA GLU A 7 23.64 -2.13 12.46
C GLU A 7 24.14 -1.90 11.04
N ASP A 8 24.62 -2.96 10.36
CA ASP A 8 25.14 -2.88 8.98
C ASP A 8 23.99 -2.80 7.95
N LEU A 9 23.06 -1.87 8.19
CA LEU A 9 21.99 -1.53 7.29
C LEU A 9 22.36 -0.29 6.50
N GLY A 10 22.06 -0.26 5.23
CA GLY A 10 22.38 0.92 4.45
C GLY A 10 21.68 1.00 3.11
N PHE A 11 21.57 2.23 2.61
CA PHE A 11 21.13 2.53 1.26
C PHE A 11 22.22 3.31 0.56
N TYR A 12 22.45 2.97 -0.68
CA TYR A 12 23.46 3.63 -1.51
C TYR A 12 22.87 3.94 -2.89
N ASN A 13 23.09 5.16 -3.36
CA ASN A 13 22.73 5.57 -4.72
C ASN A 13 24.00 5.64 -5.55
N ASP A 14 24.23 4.62 -6.36
CA ASP A 14 25.29 4.57 -7.34
C ASP A 14 24.85 5.30 -8.62
N LYS A 15 25.12 6.58 -8.66
CA LYS A 15 24.74 7.44 -9.80
C LYS A 15 25.52 7.12 -11.08
N GLU A 16 26.72 6.52 -10.96
CA GLU A 16 27.56 6.20 -12.11
C GLU A 16 26.98 5.00 -12.87
N ASN A 17 26.39 4.05 -12.14
CA ASN A 17 25.83 2.83 -12.73
C ASN A 17 24.29 2.84 -12.77
N ASP A 18 23.64 3.93 -12.37
CA ASP A 18 22.16 4.08 -12.26
C ASP A 18 21.54 2.99 -11.39
N LEU A 19 22.14 2.74 -10.23
CA LEU A 19 21.71 1.70 -9.29
C LEU A 19 21.34 2.28 -7.93
N LEU A 20 20.20 1.82 -7.39
CA LEU A 20 19.87 1.97 -5.99
C LEU A 20 20.10 0.65 -5.26
N ILE A 21 20.97 0.68 -4.26
CA ILE A 21 21.42 -0.51 -3.55
C ILE A 21 20.95 -0.44 -2.11
N GLY A 22 20.27 -1.49 -1.65
CA GLY A 22 19.97 -1.71 -0.24
C GLY A 22 20.83 -2.84 0.31
N MET A 23 21.44 -2.62 1.47
CA MET A 23 22.20 -3.62 2.19
C MET A 23 21.45 -4.03 3.45
N VAL A 24 21.24 -5.32 3.61
CA VAL A 24 20.57 -5.91 4.76
C VAL A 24 21.45 -7.07 5.27
N PRO A 25 21.84 -7.09 6.56
CA PRO A 25 22.59 -8.19 7.12
C PRO A 25 21.80 -9.51 7.05
N ASP A 26 22.51 -10.60 6.82
CA ASP A 26 21.94 -11.95 6.77
C ASP A 26 21.68 -12.49 8.19
N PHE A 27 20.62 -12.00 8.82
CA PHE A 27 20.09 -12.52 10.08
C PHE A 27 18.63 -12.93 9.90
N PRO A 28 18.15 -13.95 10.62
CA PRO A 28 16.75 -14.40 10.50
C PRO A 28 15.72 -13.30 10.72
N GLU A 29 16.01 -12.33 11.60
CA GLU A 29 15.14 -11.20 11.90
C GLU A 29 14.96 -10.24 10.73
N TYR A 30 15.89 -10.25 9.76
CA TYR A 30 15.88 -9.42 8.57
C TYR A 30 15.37 -10.15 7.31
N GLY A 31 14.79 -11.33 7.47
CA GLY A 31 14.11 -12.02 6.39
C GLY A 31 12.96 -11.18 5.81
N TYR A 32 12.36 -11.65 4.74
CA TYR A 32 11.36 -10.89 3.97
C TYR A 32 10.25 -10.29 4.83
N PHE A 33 9.63 -11.11 5.69
CA PHE A 33 8.54 -10.66 6.57
C PHE A 33 8.99 -9.79 7.75
N GLY A 34 10.24 -9.92 8.17
CA GLY A 34 10.78 -9.13 9.27
C GLY A 34 11.15 -7.72 8.83
N TYR A 35 12.05 -7.61 7.88
CA TYR A 35 12.63 -6.33 7.51
C TYR A 35 12.87 -6.15 6.01
N CYS A 36 13.27 -7.18 5.26
CA CYS A 36 13.75 -7.05 3.89
C CYS A 36 12.71 -6.39 2.95
N LYS A 37 11.41 -6.64 3.16
CA LYS A 37 10.33 -6.00 2.43
C LYS A 37 10.41 -4.46 2.52
N LYS A 38 10.70 -3.90 3.69
CA LYS A 38 10.73 -2.44 3.89
C LYS A 38 11.84 -1.74 3.10
N PRO A 39 13.10 -2.20 3.11
CA PRO A 39 14.15 -1.71 2.23
C PRO A 39 13.76 -1.75 0.74
N ILE A 40 13.20 -2.85 0.25
CA ILE A 40 12.77 -2.98 -1.15
C ILE A 40 11.75 -1.89 -1.50
N LEU A 41 10.72 -1.73 -0.67
CA LEU A 41 9.68 -0.71 -0.89
C LEU A 41 10.26 0.72 -0.80
N THR A 42 11.21 0.96 0.12
CA THR A 42 11.91 2.25 0.23
C THR A 42 12.68 2.55 -1.06
N LEU A 43 13.43 1.59 -1.58
CA LEU A 43 14.17 1.76 -2.84
C LEU A 43 13.22 2.02 -4.01
N HIS A 44 12.10 1.31 -4.07
CA HIS A 44 11.06 1.55 -5.07
C HIS A 44 10.53 2.99 -5.01
N ASN A 45 10.22 3.49 -3.80
CA ASN A 45 9.74 4.86 -3.61
C ASN A 45 10.79 5.90 -4.05
N VAL A 46 12.04 5.71 -3.67
CA VAL A 46 13.14 6.58 -4.09
C VAL A 46 13.27 6.59 -5.61
N LEU A 47 13.21 5.41 -6.25
CA LEU A 47 13.27 5.30 -7.70
C LEU A 47 12.08 6.01 -8.36
N ALA A 48 10.87 5.84 -7.84
CA ALA A 48 9.68 6.52 -8.33
C ALA A 48 9.87 8.06 -8.28
N ILE A 49 10.33 8.59 -7.15
CA ILE A 49 10.58 10.03 -6.99
C ILE A 49 11.65 10.52 -7.98
N LEU A 50 12.74 9.78 -8.15
CA LEU A 50 13.81 10.15 -9.09
C LEU A 50 13.33 10.18 -10.56
N LYS A 51 12.32 9.39 -10.88
CA LYS A 51 11.67 9.37 -12.22
C LYS A 51 10.56 10.41 -12.38
N GLY A 52 10.21 11.12 -11.30
CA GLY A 52 9.10 12.07 -11.31
C GLY A 52 7.72 11.44 -11.12
N ASP A 53 7.69 10.18 -10.71
CA ASP A 53 6.48 9.46 -10.34
C ASP A 53 6.07 9.81 -8.91
N PHE A 54 4.85 9.49 -8.56
CA PHE A 54 4.29 9.74 -7.23
C PHE A 54 4.10 8.44 -6.46
N PRO A 55 5.00 8.09 -5.50
CA PRO A 55 4.84 6.90 -4.67
C PRO A 55 3.69 7.06 -3.69
N LEU A 56 3.00 5.95 -3.43
CA LEU A 56 1.82 5.91 -2.57
C LEU A 56 1.89 4.73 -1.61
N HIS A 57 1.58 4.98 -0.35
CA HIS A 57 1.23 3.91 0.59
C HIS A 57 -0.30 3.77 0.60
N CYS A 58 -0.81 2.80 -0.11
CA CYS A 58 -2.24 2.74 -0.43
C CYS A 58 -2.70 1.31 -0.75
N GLY A 59 -4.01 1.13 -0.76
CA GLY A 59 -4.65 0.04 -1.49
C GLY A 59 -5.28 0.58 -2.76
N CYS A 60 -5.28 -0.19 -3.82
CA CYS A 60 -5.96 0.15 -5.06
C CYS A 60 -7.03 -0.88 -5.38
N ASN A 61 -8.24 -0.42 -5.64
CA ASN A 61 -9.37 -1.26 -5.97
C ASN A 61 -10.05 -0.78 -7.25
N ARG A 62 -10.48 -1.73 -8.07
CA ARG A 62 -11.36 -1.49 -9.21
C ARG A 62 -12.77 -1.93 -8.85
N TYR A 63 -13.73 -1.03 -9.03
CA TYR A 63 -15.14 -1.30 -8.82
C TYR A 63 -15.84 -1.44 -10.16
N VAL A 64 -16.63 -2.50 -10.33
CA VAL A 64 -17.54 -2.65 -11.47
C VAL A 64 -18.91 -2.16 -11.02
N VAL A 65 -19.40 -1.13 -11.70
CA VAL A 65 -20.72 -0.54 -11.38
C VAL A 65 -21.76 -1.11 -12.32
N GLY A 66 -22.76 -1.75 -11.75
CA GLY A 66 -23.99 -2.14 -12.43
C GLY A 66 -25.11 -1.15 -12.13
N PHE A 67 -26.23 -1.29 -12.84
CA PHE A 67 -27.43 -0.50 -12.60
C PHE A 67 -28.63 -1.42 -12.42
N ASP A 68 -29.43 -1.17 -11.40
CA ASP A 68 -30.68 -1.89 -11.19
C ASP A 68 -31.63 -1.64 -12.37
N LYS A 69 -32.21 -2.71 -12.91
CA LYS A 69 -33.04 -2.63 -14.13
C LYS A 69 -34.37 -1.90 -13.92
N ASN A 70 -34.84 -1.82 -12.68
CA ASN A 70 -36.15 -1.25 -12.37
C ASN A 70 -36.02 0.20 -11.88
N THR A 71 -35.01 0.49 -11.03
CA THR A 71 -34.83 1.80 -10.40
C THR A 71 -33.77 2.64 -11.12
N ASN A 72 -32.94 2.02 -11.95
CA ASN A 72 -31.76 2.63 -12.56
C ASN A 72 -30.75 3.18 -11.53
N GLU A 73 -30.82 2.69 -10.29
CA GLU A 73 -29.86 3.05 -9.26
C GLU A 73 -28.55 2.28 -9.46
N PRO A 74 -27.39 2.94 -9.26
CA PRO A 74 -26.09 2.27 -9.36
C PRO A 74 -25.85 1.36 -8.17
N PHE A 75 -25.23 0.22 -8.42
CA PHE A 75 -24.71 -0.68 -7.38
C PHE A 75 -23.34 -1.23 -7.77
N ILE A 76 -22.54 -1.60 -6.77
CA ILE A 76 -21.26 -2.26 -7.01
C ILE A 76 -21.52 -3.76 -7.19
N SER A 77 -21.29 -4.25 -8.40
CA SER A 77 -21.48 -5.68 -8.74
C SER A 77 -20.25 -6.51 -8.41
N GLU A 78 -19.05 -5.96 -8.59
CA GLU A 78 -17.79 -6.66 -8.35
C GLU A 78 -16.72 -5.69 -7.84
N ILE A 79 -15.80 -6.21 -7.03
CA ILE A 79 -14.63 -5.47 -6.52
C ILE A 79 -13.39 -6.32 -6.82
N PHE A 80 -12.43 -5.71 -7.49
CA PHE A 80 -11.11 -6.31 -7.73
C PHE A 80 -10.06 -5.51 -6.98
N ILE A 81 -9.30 -6.18 -6.13
CA ILE A 81 -8.12 -5.58 -5.48
C ILE A 81 -6.99 -5.59 -6.51
N LYS A 82 -6.42 -4.44 -6.80
CA LYS A 82 -5.33 -4.27 -7.77
C LYS A 82 -3.96 -4.10 -7.13
N ALA A 83 -3.92 -3.64 -5.90
CA ALA A 83 -2.71 -3.55 -5.09
C ALA A 83 -3.06 -3.39 -3.62
N ASP A 84 -2.12 -3.82 -2.78
CA ASP A 84 -2.12 -3.61 -1.33
C ASP A 84 -0.75 -3.06 -0.92
N ASP A 85 -0.70 -2.32 0.19
CA ASP A 85 0.47 -1.75 0.85
C ASP A 85 1.14 -0.59 0.08
N MET A 86 1.73 -0.82 -1.09
CA MET A 86 2.48 0.22 -1.79
C MET A 86 2.22 0.21 -3.29
N GLY A 87 2.34 1.40 -3.88
CA GLY A 87 2.27 1.58 -5.31
C GLY A 87 2.85 2.92 -5.73
N LYS A 88 2.77 3.20 -7.01
CA LYS A 88 3.11 4.51 -7.57
C LYS A 88 2.07 4.96 -8.58
N ALA A 89 1.93 6.26 -8.73
CA ALA A 89 1.14 6.86 -9.78
C ALA A 89 2.05 7.64 -10.74
N GLU A 90 1.80 7.48 -12.03
CA GLU A 90 2.47 8.20 -13.11
C GLU A 90 1.49 9.09 -13.83
N PHE A 91 1.95 10.30 -14.21
CA PHE A 91 1.20 11.12 -15.13
C PHE A 91 1.45 10.65 -16.56
N TYR A 92 0.38 10.48 -17.31
CA TYR A 92 0.49 10.21 -18.74
C TYR A 92 -0.50 11.06 -19.54
N LYS A 93 -0.23 11.19 -20.82
CA LYS A 93 -1.07 11.95 -21.73
C LYS A 93 -1.93 10.98 -22.53
N GLY A 94 -3.24 11.10 -22.37
CA GLY A 94 -4.20 10.30 -23.14
C GLY A 94 -4.22 10.70 -24.63
N ASN A 95 -4.86 9.88 -25.45
CA ASN A 95 -5.01 10.15 -26.89
C ASN A 95 -5.79 11.44 -27.19
N ASP A 96 -6.61 11.88 -26.25
CA ASP A 96 -7.38 13.13 -26.27
C ASP A 96 -6.60 14.35 -25.75
N ASN A 97 -5.29 14.20 -25.53
CA ASN A 97 -4.39 15.17 -24.93
C ASN A 97 -4.70 15.51 -23.45
N THR A 98 -5.62 14.85 -22.81
CA THR A 98 -5.85 15.04 -21.37
C THR A 98 -4.71 14.41 -20.56
N VAL A 99 -4.36 15.05 -19.43
CA VAL A 99 -3.42 14.49 -18.47
C VAL A 99 -4.21 13.58 -17.53
N ARG A 100 -3.76 12.35 -17.41
CA ARG A 100 -4.36 11.32 -16.58
C ARG A 100 -3.33 10.72 -15.64
N LEU A 101 -3.79 10.02 -14.63
CA LEU A 101 -2.95 9.24 -13.71
C LEU A 101 -3.11 7.75 -14.02
N LYS A 102 -2.00 7.05 -14.03
CA LYS A 102 -1.96 5.60 -14.08
C LYS A 102 -1.32 5.07 -12.81
N PHE A 103 -1.96 4.13 -12.15
CA PHE A 103 -1.48 3.50 -10.93
C PHE A 103 -0.80 2.17 -11.23
N PHE A 104 0.31 1.91 -10.58
CA PHE A 104 1.06 0.66 -10.63
C PHE A 104 1.23 0.13 -9.20
N GLY A 105 0.83 -1.12 -8.98
CA GLY A 105 1.12 -1.82 -7.74
C GLY A 105 2.59 -2.25 -7.67
N THR A 106 3.03 -2.67 -6.50
CA THR A 106 4.37 -3.23 -6.27
C THR A 106 4.33 -4.72 -6.00
N GLU A 107 3.17 -5.26 -5.73
CA GLU A 107 2.98 -6.65 -5.29
C GLU A 107 1.76 -7.27 -5.96
N ILE A 108 1.83 -8.57 -6.25
CA ILE A 108 0.71 -9.37 -6.72
C ILE A 108 -0.13 -9.94 -5.59
N GLY A 109 0.32 -9.81 -4.34
CA GLY A 109 -0.33 -10.34 -3.14
C GLY A 109 -0.70 -9.26 -2.15
N ALA A 110 -1.76 -9.48 -1.41
CA ALA A 110 -2.13 -8.69 -0.23
C ALA A 110 -1.84 -9.46 1.05
N PHE A 111 -1.48 -8.74 2.11
CA PHE A 111 -1.30 -9.31 3.45
C PHE A 111 -2.59 -9.18 4.23
N ALA A 112 -3.37 -10.25 4.25
CA ALA A 112 -4.62 -10.29 4.97
C ALA A 112 -4.42 -10.67 6.44
N CYS A 113 -4.94 -9.85 7.36
CA CYS A 113 -4.97 -10.16 8.78
C CYS A 113 -6.12 -11.15 9.06
N LEU A 114 -5.79 -12.32 9.57
CA LEU A 114 -6.79 -13.38 9.79
C LEU A 114 -7.85 -13.04 10.82
N ASP A 115 -7.52 -12.17 11.77
CA ASP A 115 -8.44 -11.80 12.86
C ASP A 115 -9.70 -11.06 12.37
N GLY A 116 -9.62 -10.40 11.21
CA GLY A 116 -10.75 -9.69 10.59
C GLY A 116 -11.64 -10.56 9.71
N PHE A 117 -11.28 -11.81 9.47
CA PHE A 117 -12.03 -12.69 8.57
C PHE A 117 -13.15 -13.46 9.28
N SER A 118 -14.27 -13.63 8.56
CA SER A 118 -15.28 -14.57 8.98
C SER A 118 -14.71 -16.00 8.99
N GLU A 119 -15.29 -16.90 9.80
CA GLU A 119 -14.87 -18.31 9.82
C GLU A 119 -14.99 -18.96 8.44
N GLN A 120 -16.00 -18.60 7.67
CA GLN A 120 -16.15 -19.09 6.30
C GLN A 120 -15.01 -18.63 5.38
N ALA A 121 -14.58 -17.39 5.49
CA ALA A 121 -13.44 -16.88 4.73
C ALA A 121 -12.13 -17.54 5.17
N LYS A 122 -11.92 -17.78 6.48
CA LYS A 122 -10.77 -18.51 7.00
C LYS A 122 -10.70 -19.93 6.44
N MET A 123 -11.84 -20.61 6.33
CA MET A 123 -11.88 -21.97 5.76
C MET A 123 -11.42 -22.03 4.29
N GLN A 124 -11.68 -20.99 3.51
CA GLN A 124 -11.21 -20.89 2.11
C GLN A 124 -9.69 -20.70 2.00
N LEU A 125 -9.07 -20.30 3.10
CA LEU A 125 -7.63 -20.03 3.17
C LEU A 125 -6.83 -21.21 3.73
N ILE A 126 -7.49 -22.28 4.20
CA ILE A 126 -6.82 -23.49 4.72
C ILE A 126 -5.93 -24.10 3.63
N GLY A 127 -4.69 -24.41 4.00
CA GLY A 127 -3.70 -24.99 3.10
C GLY A 127 -2.90 -23.99 2.28
N ARG A 128 -3.16 -22.69 2.40
CA ARG A 128 -2.32 -21.64 1.81
C ARG A 128 -1.15 -21.30 2.74
N GLU A 129 -0.07 -20.84 2.16
CA GLU A 129 1.10 -20.42 2.93
C GLU A 129 0.76 -19.22 3.84
N ILE A 130 1.07 -19.36 5.13
CA ILE A 130 0.84 -18.32 6.13
C ILE A 130 2.18 -17.68 6.45
N GLY A 131 2.29 -16.39 6.12
CA GLY A 131 3.41 -15.59 6.58
C GLY A 131 3.22 -15.13 8.01
N TYR A 132 4.13 -15.53 8.90
CA TYR A 132 4.15 -15.03 10.27
C TYR A 132 5.04 -13.81 10.38
N ASN A 133 4.55 -12.76 11.01
CA ASN A 133 5.42 -11.75 11.58
C ASN A 133 5.90 -12.28 12.94
N ALA A 134 7.06 -12.93 12.95
CA ALA A 134 7.62 -13.58 14.14
C ALA A 134 7.86 -12.63 15.32
N SER A 135 8.03 -11.33 15.05
CA SER A 135 8.23 -10.31 16.10
C SER A 135 6.93 -9.89 16.81
N ALA A 136 5.77 -10.17 16.21
CA ALA A 136 4.49 -9.68 16.71
C ALA A 136 3.73 -10.71 17.56
N GLY A 137 4.04 -11.98 17.47
CA GLY A 137 3.48 -13.06 18.30
C GLY A 137 1.98 -13.37 18.16
N THR A 138 1.20 -12.48 17.56
CA THR A 138 -0.27 -12.57 17.64
C THR A 138 -1.03 -12.33 16.33
N ASN A 139 -0.43 -11.72 15.31
CA ASN A 139 -1.13 -11.45 14.06
C ASN A 139 -0.53 -12.26 12.92
N ALA A 140 -1.05 -13.47 12.74
CA ALA A 140 -0.80 -14.23 11.53
C ALA A 140 -1.38 -13.46 10.34
N ARG A 141 -0.55 -13.21 9.35
CA ARG A 141 -0.97 -12.66 8.07
C ARG A 141 -0.82 -13.71 7.01
N GLN A 142 -1.83 -13.83 6.18
CA GLN A 142 -1.79 -14.68 5.02
C GLN A 142 -1.55 -13.84 3.78
N ILE A 143 -0.71 -14.33 2.88
CA ILE A 143 -0.57 -13.76 1.55
C ILE A 143 -1.72 -14.30 0.71
N VAL A 144 -2.54 -13.38 0.21
CA VAL A 144 -3.64 -13.67 -0.70
C VAL A 144 -3.30 -13.08 -2.05
N PRO A 145 -3.17 -13.88 -3.12
CA PRO A 145 -3.01 -13.34 -4.47
C PRO A 145 -4.21 -12.47 -4.82
N VAL A 146 -3.97 -11.24 -5.24
CA VAL A 146 -5.03 -10.26 -5.55
C VAL A 146 -4.95 -9.73 -6.98
N ALA A 147 -3.78 -9.82 -7.61
CA ALA A 147 -3.54 -9.37 -8.97
C ALA A 147 -2.63 -10.36 -9.71
N GLU A 148 -2.68 -10.31 -11.03
CA GLU A 148 -1.73 -11.00 -11.88
C GLU A 148 -0.52 -10.10 -12.15
N GLU A 149 0.63 -10.70 -12.45
CA GLU A 149 1.88 -9.97 -12.72
C GLU A 149 1.72 -8.96 -13.87
N ASN A 150 1.01 -9.32 -14.92
CA ASN A 150 0.74 -8.43 -16.03
C ASN A 150 -0.15 -7.25 -15.64
N GLU A 151 -1.09 -7.42 -14.72
CA GLU A 151 -1.94 -6.32 -14.24
C GLU A 151 -1.12 -5.30 -13.43
N VAL A 152 -0.20 -5.77 -12.62
CA VAL A 152 0.72 -4.91 -11.87
C VAL A 152 1.66 -4.16 -12.81
N SER A 153 2.24 -4.84 -13.80
CA SER A 153 3.21 -4.26 -14.74
C SER A 153 2.60 -3.29 -15.76
N THR A 154 1.36 -3.51 -16.19
CA THR A 154 0.67 -2.62 -17.13
C THR A 154 -0.02 -1.43 -16.45
N GLY A 155 -0.28 -1.55 -15.15
CA GLY A 155 -0.98 -0.54 -14.36
C GLY A 155 -2.46 -0.39 -14.71
N SER A 156 -3.14 0.47 -13.98
CA SER A 156 -4.56 0.79 -14.15
C SER A 156 -4.79 2.28 -14.13
N ASP A 157 -5.73 2.76 -14.95
CA ASP A 157 -6.14 4.16 -14.89
C ASP A 157 -6.75 4.47 -13.52
N LEU A 158 -6.40 5.63 -12.97
CA LEU A 158 -6.83 6.07 -11.66
C LEU A 158 -7.90 7.16 -11.82
N ASP A 159 -9.14 6.81 -11.51
CA ASP A 159 -10.28 7.73 -11.61
C ASP A 159 -10.52 8.50 -10.32
N LEU A 160 -10.17 7.90 -9.17
CA LEU A 160 -10.43 8.48 -7.86
C LEU A 160 -9.29 8.18 -6.89
N LEU A 161 -8.80 9.21 -6.23
CA LEU A 161 -7.83 9.11 -5.14
C LEU A 161 -8.49 9.54 -3.84
N LEU A 162 -8.50 8.65 -2.86
CA LEU A 162 -9.05 8.91 -1.53
C LEU A 162 -7.91 9.02 -0.52
N TYR A 163 -7.86 10.15 0.20
CA TYR A 163 -7.03 10.27 1.38
C TYR A 163 -7.78 9.71 2.58
N ILE A 164 -7.22 8.66 3.20
CA ILE A 164 -7.82 8.04 4.38
C ILE A 164 -7.21 8.66 5.63
N ASN A 165 -7.97 9.52 6.30
CA ASN A 165 -7.61 10.07 7.59
C ASN A 165 -8.04 9.10 8.70
N ASN A 166 -7.07 8.55 9.43
CA ASN A 166 -7.32 7.69 10.58
C ASN A 166 -6.94 8.31 11.93
N TYR A 167 -6.69 9.63 11.95
CA TYR A 167 -6.34 10.36 13.17
C TYR A 167 -7.54 10.72 14.01
N ASP A 168 -8.60 11.17 13.36
CA ASP A 168 -9.77 11.72 14.02
C ASP A 168 -10.85 10.65 14.20
N LEU A 169 -11.26 10.44 15.41
CA LEU A 169 -12.44 9.65 15.71
C LEU A 169 -13.67 10.49 15.37
N LYS A 170 -14.37 10.10 14.32
CA LYS A 170 -15.63 10.73 13.97
C LYS A 170 -16.71 10.41 14.99
N LYS A 171 -17.52 11.41 15.32
CA LYS A 171 -18.69 11.23 16.17
C LYS A 171 -19.84 10.61 15.37
N PRO A 172 -20.76 9.90 16.00
CA PRO A 172 -21.95 9.41 15.32
C PRO A 172 -22.69 10.57 14.62
N GLY A 173 -23.01 10.40 13.34
CA GLY A 173 -23.69 11.41 12.52
C GLY A 173 -22.77 12.41 11.78
N GLU A 174 -21.46 12.39 12.01
CA GLU A 174 -20.53 13.16 11.20
C GLU A 174 -20.30 12.52 9.84
N THR A 175 -20.11 13.37 8.82
CA THR A 175 -19.81 12.92 7.45
C THR A 175 -18.48 12.16 7.42
N MET A 176 -18.49 10.95 6.91
CA MET A 176 -17.31 10.11 6.80
C MET A 176 -16.46 10.43 5.56
N VAL A 177 -17.05 11.03 4.56
CA VAL A 177 -16.38 11.39 3.31
C VAL A 177 -16.50 12.89 3.10
N ASP A 178 -15.37 13.57 3.01
CA ASP A 178 -15.30 14.99 2.65
C ASP A 178 -14.90 15.11 1.18
N THR A 179 -15.82 15.56 0.35
CA THR A 179 -15.60 15.83 -1.07
C THR A 179 -15.31 17.31 -1.36
N THR A 180 -15.31 18.14 -0.33
CA THR A 180 -15.19 19.62 -0.44
C THR A 180 -13.80 20.12 -0.05
N MET A 181 -12.88 19.24 0.29
CA MET A 181 -11.53 19.61 0.70
C MET A 181 -10.84 20.44 -0.39
N PRO A 182 -10.37 21.64 -0.09
CA PRO A 182 -9.64 22.46 -1.04
C PRO A 182 -8.37 21.75 -1.53
N VAL A 183 -8.05 21.89 -2.82
CA VAL A 183 -6.87 21.25 -3.43
C VAL A 183 -5.59 21.55 -2.65
N LYS A 184 -5.44 22.77 -2.13
CA LYS A 184 -4.28 23.15 -1.31
C LYS A 184 -4.15 22.30 -0.04
N ASP A 185 -5.25 21.99 0.61
CA ASP A 185 -5.27 21.20 1.84
C ASP A 185 -5.04 19.71 1.53
N ALA A 186 -5.62 19.21 0.45
CA ALA A 186 -5.34 17.88 -0.06
C ALA A 186 -3.84 17.72 -0.38
N MET A 187 -3.25 18.67 -1.11
CA MET A 187 -1.82 18.67 -1.42
C MET A 187 -0.95 18.67 -0.17
N LYS A 188 -1.36 19.40 0.88
CA LYS A 188 -0.64 19.40 2.14
C LYS A 188 -0.63 18.02 2.81
N HIS A 189 -1.75 17.31 2.82
CA HIS A 189 -1.83 15.96 3.37
C HIS A 189 -0.87 15.00 2.65
N PHE A 190 -0.83 15.06 1.32
CA PHE A 190 0.12 14.26 0.55
C PHE A 190 1.57 14.66 0.79
N HIS A 191 1.86 15.95 0.86
CA HIS A 191 3.20 16.46 1.13
C HIS A 191 3.70 16.07 2.53
N ASP A 192 2.86 16.18 3.54
CA ASP A 192 3.23 15.84 4.91
C ASP A 192 3.40 14.32 5.10
N GLY A 193 2.73 13.51 4.29
CA GLY A 193 2.86 12.05 4.27
C GLY A 193 2.63 11.39 5.63
N ARG A 194 1.83 11.99 6.49
CA ARG A 194 1.62 11.55 7.87
C ARG A 194 0.47 10.58 7.99
N ARG A 195 0.62 9.60 8.82
CA ARG A 195 -0.47 8.75 9.28
C ARG A 195 -0.27 8.31 10.72
N CYS A 196 -1.36 7.91 11.37
CA CYS A 196 -1.28 7.18 12.62
C CYS A 196 -0.98 5.71 12.34
N ALA A 197 0.16 5.22 12.81
CA ALA A 197 0.51 3.82 12.66
C ALA A 197 -0.25 2.98 13.71
N ALA A 198 -1.44 2.54 13.36
CA ALA A 198 -2.06 1.40 14.03
C ALA A 198 -1.51 0.13 13.37
N GLY A 199 -0.24 -0.19 13.64
CA GLY A 199 0.39 -1.38 13.06
C GLY A 199 -0.20 -2.66 13.60
N SER A 200 -0.09 -3.72 12.82
CA SER A 200 -0.43 -5.10 13.23
C SER A 200 0.35 -5.59 14.48
N THR A 201 1.33 -4.82 14.93
CA THR A 201 2.19 -5.10 16.09
C THR A 201 1.79 -4.32 17.34
N GLN A 202 0.83 -3.39 17.24
CA GLN A 202 0.40 -2.57 18.37
C GLN A 202 -0.95 -3.02 18.89
N THR A 203 -0.96 -3.46 20.12
CA THR A 203 -2.18 -3.72 20.88
C THR A 203 -2.76 -2.38 21.34
N GLY A 204 -3.78 -1.89 20.63
CA GLY A 204 -4.52 -0.70 21.01
C GLY A 204 -4.48 0.44 19.98
N ARG A 205 -5.36 1.41 20.16
CA ARG A 205 -5.55 2.58 19.28
C ARG A 205 -4.54 3.72 19.49
N GLY A 206 -3.49 3.51 20.26
CA GLY A 206 -2.45 4.49 20.51
C GLY A 206 -1.33 4.42 19.48
N GLY A 207 -1.63 4.75 18.24
CA GLY A 207 -0.61 4.76 17.20
C GLY A 207 0.35 5.93 17.34
N THR A 208 1.62 5.70 17.04
CA THR A 208 2.59 6.77 16.86
C THR A 208 2.37 7.41 15.50
N GLU A 209 2.35 8.73 15.46
CA GLU A 209 2.38 9.46 14.20
C GLU A 209 3.69 9.18 13.47
N ILE A 210 3.61 8.75 12.22
CA ILE A 210 4.76 8.54 11.38
C ILE A 210 4.63 9.34 10.09
N SER A 211 5.75 9.88 9.62
CA SER A 211 5.86 10.47 8.30
C SER A 211 6.56 9.48 7.37
N TYR A 212 6.03 9.30 6.18
CA TYR A 212 6.63 8.42 5.16
C TYR A 212 7.71 9.10 4.34
N TRP A 213 7.80 10.43 4.44
CA TRP A 213 8.65 11.25 3.59
C TRP A 213 9.80 11.93 4.36
N ALA A 214 9.90 11.69 5.66
CA ALA A 214 10.96 12.26 6.50
C ALA A 214 12.18 11.36 6.58
#